data_b2892f30f776b3d72041ccf55a096196
#
_entry.id   b2892f30f776b3d72041ccf55a096196
#
_cell.length_a   1.000
_cell.length_b   1.000
_cell.length_c   1.000
_cell.angle_alpha   90.00
_cell.angle_beta   90.00
_cell.angle_gamma   90.00
#
_symmetry.space_group_name_H-M   'P 1'
#
loop_
_entity.id
_entity.type
_entity.pdbx_description
1 polymer ?
#
loop_
_entity_poly.entity_id
_entity_poly.type
_entity_poly.pdbx_seq_one_letter_code
_entity_poly.pdbx_strand_id
1 'polypeptide(L)'
;MTLTEFPVVFPSDFPEATGLIHLTETDSTNDEVRRLFASQPDGSASPIWIMTDRQVSGRGRMGRNWSSPEGNLMTSLMCKPKCDLSTMGQLGFVAGLAVQASICLLYTSPSPRDRTRSRMPSSA
;
A
#
# COMPACT_ATOMS: atom_id res chain seq x y z
N MET A 1 -2.43 4.48 -22.45
CA MET A 1 -3.60 4.69 -21.59
C MET A 1 -3.20 5.71 -20.55
N THR A 2 -3.78 6.88 -20.57
CA THR A 2 -3.45 7.95 -19.63
C THR A 2 -4.37 7.85 -18.42
N LEU A 3 -3.82 7.96 -17.20
CA LEU A 3 -4.56 7.88 -15.92
C LEU A 3 -5.70 8.91 -15.79
N THR A 4 -5.72 9.91 -16.66
CA THR A 4 -6.81 10.91 -16.75
C THR A 4 -8.17 10.32 -17.17
N GLU A 5 -8.22 9.09 -17.64
CA GLU A 5 -9.45 8.41 -18.06
C GLU A 5 -10.12 7.62 -16.92
N PHE A 6 -9.44 7.43 -15.79
CA PHE A 6 -9.98 6.68 -14.67
C PHE A 6 -10.55 7.62 -13.61
N PRO A 7 -11.77 7.35 -13.12
CA PRO A 7 -12.35 8.18 -12.08
C PRO A 7 -11.57 8.01 -10.78
N VAL A 8 -11.15 9.13 -10.19
CA VAL A 8 -10.66 9.14 -8.81
C VAL A 8 -11.88 9.08 -7.89
N VAL A 9 -11.96 8.05 -7.09
CA VAL A 9 -13.01 7.90 -6.08
C VAL A 9 -12.44 8.38 -4.73
N PHE A 10 -13.25 9.05 -3.93
CA PHE A 10 -12.91 9.44 -2.56
C PHE A 10 -13.78 8.65 -1.59
N PRO A 11 -13.33 7.44 -1.16
CA PRO A 11 -14.10 6.61 -0.25
C PRO A 11 -14.28 7.30 1.10
N SER A 12 -15.49 7.21 1.67
CA SER A 12 -15.82 7.82 2.98
C SER A 12 -14.97 7.26 4.13
N ASP A 13 -14.49 6.04 3.97
CA ASP A 13 -13.70 5.32 4.99
C ASP A 13 -12.19 5.64 4.91
N PHE A 14 -11.79 6.42 3.91
CA PHE A 14 -10.41 6.88 3.76
C PHE A 14 -10.19 8.19 4.52
N PRO A 15 -8.93 8.48 4.91
CA PRO A 15 -8.58 9.78 5.46
C PRO A 15 -9.04 10.91 4.51
N GLU A 16 -9.41 12.04 5.08
CA GLU A 16 -9.91 13.20 4.33
C GLU A 16 -9.00 13.55 3.15
N ALA A 17 -9.61 13.85 2.02
CA ALA A 17 -8.95 14.19 0.76
C ALA A 17 -8.02 13.08 0.19
N THR A 18 -8.17 11.83 0.60
CA THR A 18 -7.42 10.71 0.04
C THR A 18 -8.20 10.03 -1.06
N GLY A 19 -7.64 10.03 -2.28
CA GLY A 19 -8.27 9.42 -3.46
C GLY A 19 -7.86 7.96 -3.67
N LEU A 20 -8.67 7.23 -4.41
CA LEU A 20 -8.42 5.87 -4.87
C LEU A 20 -8.65 5.78 -6.38
N ILE A 21 -7.69 5.22 -7.10
CA ILE A 21 -7.82 4.80 -8.49
C ILE A 21 -7.70 3.29 -8.52
N HIS A 22 -8.74 2.60 -9.01
CA HIS A 22 -8.74 1.16 -9.18
C HIS A 22 -8.65 0.82 -10.67
N LEU A 23 -7.67 0.00 -11.01
CA LEU A 23 -7.40 -0.46 -12.37
C LEU A 23 -7.61 -1.98 -12.42
N THR A 24 -8.21 -2.48 -13.49
CA THR A 24 -8.32 -3.93 -13.70
C THR A 24 -6.95 -4.53 -13.99
N GLU A 25 -6.17 -3.87 -14.83
CA GLU A 25 -4.84 -4.31 -15.21
C GLU A 25 -3.91 -3.12 -15.45
N THR A 26 -2.66 -3.24 -15.08
CA THR A 26 -1.59 -2.29 -15.41
C THR A 26 -0.24 -3.00 -15.51
N ASP A 27 0.76 -2.32 -16.04
CA ASP A 27 2.14 -2.81 -16.01
C ASP A 27 2.68 -2.85 -14.56
N SER A 28 2.56 -1.76 -13.83
CA SER A 28 2.98 -1.64 -12.43
C SER A 28 2.29 -0.46 -11.76
N THR A 29 1.73 -0.66 -10.57
CA THR A 29 1.14 0.43 -9.78
C THR A 29 2.16 1.52 -9.44
N ASN A 30 3.45 1.17 -9.27
CA ASN A 30 4.52 2.15 -9.06
C ASN A 30 4.79 3.00 -10.30
N ASP A 31 4.74 2.42 -11.48
CA ASP A 31 4.92 3.18 -12.72
C ASP A 31 3.72 4.09 -12.99
N GLU A 32 2.51 3.65 -12.61
CA GLU A 32 1.32 4.51 -12.65
C GLU A 32 1.44 5.72 -11.72
N VAL A 33 1.93 5.53 -10.49
CA VAL A 33 2.22 6.64 -9.57
C VAL A 33 3.20 7.63 -10.20
N ARG A 34 4.25 7.14 -10.85
CA ARG A 34 5.22 8.03 -11.54
C ARG A 34 4.59 8.81 -12.69
N ARG A 35 3.73 8.16 -13.49
CA ARG A 35 3.00 8.82 -14.58
C ARG A 35 2.06 9.89 -14.03
N LEU A 36 1.31 9.56 -12.99
CA LEU A 36 0.41 10.50 -12.33
C LEU A 36 1.17 11.70 -11.77
N PHE A 37 2.26 11.46 -11.08
CA PHE A 37 3.12 12.53 -10.53
C PHE A 37 3.68 13.44 -11.63
N ALA A 38 4.14 12.85 -12.74
CA ALA A 38 4.66 13.62 -13.88
C ALA A 38 3.58 14.48 -14.57
N SER A 39 2.31 14.08 -14.51
CA SER A 39 1.18 14.85 -15.05
C SER A 39 0.71 16.00 -14.16
N GLN A 40 1.22 16.09 -12.92
CA GLN A 40 0.85 17.10 -11.93
C GLN A 40 2.06 17.97 -11.55
N PRO A 41 2.47 18.94 -12.41
CA PRO A 41 3.71 19.69 -12.22
C PRO A 41 3.75 20.52 -10.92
N ASP A 42 2.60 20.91 -10.38
CA ASP A 42 2.52 21.83 -9.23
C ASP A 42 2.64 21.14 -7.87
N GLY A 43 2.79 19.82 -7.83
CA GLY A 43 3.04 19.06 -6.60
C GLY A 43 2.00 19.20 -5.50
N SER A 44 0.80 19.69 -5.85
CA SER A 44 -0.33 19.88 -4.91
C SER A 44 -1.22 18.63 -4.80
N ALA A 45 -0.67 17.47 -5.12
CA ALA A 45 -1.47 16.25 -5.13
C ALA A 45 -1.89 15.84 -3.72
N SER A 46 -3.20 15.75 -3.52
CA SER A 46 -3.77 14.99 -2.41
C SER A 46 -3.25 13.56 -2.44
N PRO A 47 -3.14 12.87 -1.31
CA PRO A 47 -2.75 11.47 -1.31
C PRO A 47 -3.68 10.64 -2.20
N ILE A 48 -3.10 9.82 -3.06
CA ILE A 48 -3.86 8.95 -3.97
C ILE A 48 -3.30 7.54 -3.88
N TRP A 49 -4.17 6.58 -3.61
CA TRP A 49 -3.90 5.16 -3.77
C TRP A 49 -4.17 4.74 -5.20
N ILE A 50 -3.24 4.00 -5.78
CA ILE A 50 -3.45 3.30 -7.06
C ILE A 50 -3.43 1.81 -6.76
N MET A 51 -4.52 1.13 -7.06
CA MET A 51 -4.70 -0.30 -6.85
C MET A 51 -5.02 -0.97 -8.17
N THR A 52 -4.58 -2.22 -8.36
CA THR A 52 -4.91 -3.02 -9.53
C THR A 52 -5.19 -4.46 -9.15
N ASP A 53 -6.02 -5.13 -9.96
CA ASP A 53 -6.30 -6.55 -9.81
C ASP A 53 -5.16 -7.41 -10.37
N ARG A 54 -4.43 -6.89 -11.37
CA ARG A 54 -3.34 -7.60 -12.04
C ARG A 54 -2.23 -6.66 -12.49
N GLN A 55 -0.98 -7.06 -12.24
CA GLN A 55 0.21 -6.42 -12.83
C GLN A 55 0.87 -7.35 -13.85
N VAL A 56 1.12 -6.83 -15.08
CA VAL A 56 1.76 -7.60 -16.15
C VAL A 56 3.28 -7.43 -16.19
N SER A 57 3.81 -6.40 -15.54
CA SER A 57 5.25 -6.10 -15.46
C SER A 57 5.69 -5.72 -14.05
N GLY A 58 5.18 -6.45 -13.05
CA GLY A 58 5.58 -6.26 -11.67
C GLY A 58 7.10 -6.41 -11.50
N ARG A 59 7.72 -5.56 -10.68
CA ARG A 59 9.17 -5.57 -10.45
C ARG A 59 9.50 -5.85 -9.00
N GLY A 60 10.32 -6.86 -8.79
CA GLY A 60 10.96 -7.13 -7.53
C GLY A 60 12.23 -6.29 -7.33
N ARG A 61 12.90 -6.49 -6.21
CA ARG A 61 14.19 -5.86 -5.92
C ARG A 61 15.23 -6.27 -6.98
N MET A 62 16.13 -5.36 -7.32
CA MET A 62 17.20 -5.55 -8.31
C MET A 62 16.67 -5.89 -9.73
N GLY A 63 15.48 -5.38 -10.10
CA GLY A 63 14.92 -5.56 -11.44
C GLY A 63 14.40 -6.97 -11.74
N ARG A 64 14.26 -7.84 -10.75
CA ARG A 64 13.70 -9.19 -10.95
C ARG A 64 12.23 -9.10 -11.32
N ASN A 65 11.79 -9.97 -12.23
CA ASN A 65 10.38 -10.08 -12.55
C ASN A 65 9.61 -10.54 -11.31
N TRP A 66 8.48 -9.90 -11.06
CA TRP A 66 7.57 -10.24 -9.98
C TRP A 66 6.24 -10.70 -10.54
N SER A 67 5.85 -11.92 -10.23
CA SER A 67 4.55 -12.45 -10.60
C SER A 67 3.47 -11.86 -9.69
N SER A 68 2.45 -11.30 -10.28
CA SER A 68 1.34 -10.63 -9.57
C SER A 68 0.00 -11.24 -10.00
N PRO A 69 -0.30 -12.48 -9.59
CA PRO A 69 -1.58 -13.10 -9.90
C PRO A 69 -2.72 -12.40 -9.17
N GLU A 70 -3.93 -12.57 -9.68
CA GLU A 70 -5.15 -12.11 -9.04
C GLU A 70 -5.27 -12.63 -7.60
N GLY A 71 -5.91 -11.84 -6.74
CA GLY A 71 -6.07 -12.16 -5.32
C GLY A 71 -4.96 -11.60 -4.42
N ASN A 72 -3.90 -11.04 -4.98
CA ASN A 72 -2.91 -10.29 -4.23
C ASN A 72 -3.28 -8.80 -4.14
N LEU A 73 -2.93 -8.16 -3.04
CA LEU A 73 -3.06 -6.71 -2.90
C LEU A 73 -1.88 -6.02 -3.60
N MET A 74 -2.15 -5.45 -4.76
CA MET A 74 -1.17 -4.68 -5.53
C MET A 74 -1.58 -3.21 -5.51
N THR A 75 -0.89 -2.44 -4.67
CA THR A 75 -1.22 -1.03 -4.47
C THR A 75 0.03 -0.19 -4.27
N SER A 76 -0.06 1.07 -4.65
CA SER A 76 0.96 2.10 -4.43
C SER A 76 0.29 3.38 -3.98
N LEU A 77 0.91 4.06 -3.02
CA LEU A 77 0.45 5.35 -2.51
C LEU A 77 1.34 6.46 -3.08
N MET A 78 0.71 7.43 -3.73
CA MET A 78 1.31 8.71 -4.00
C MET A 78 0.97 9.68 -2.86
N CYS A 79 1.97 10.23 -2.21
CA CYS A 79 1.78 11.27 -1.19
C CYS A 79 2.99 12.19 -1.15
N LYS A 80 2.77 13.39 -0.61
CA LYS A 80 3.84 14.37 -0.34
C LYS A 80 3.93 14.59 1.16
N PRO A 81 4.75 13.79 1.87
CA PRO A 81 4.90 13.94 3.30
C PRO A 81 5.56 15.27 3.64
N LYS A 82 5.08 15.92 4.70
CA LYS A 82 5.70 17.15 5.23
C LYS A 82 6.83 16.78 6.18
N CYS A 83 7.93 16.27 5.64
CA CYS A 83 9.10 15.89 6.43
C CYS A 83 10.39 16.12 5.63
N ASP A 84 11.48 16.19 6.34
CA ASP A 84 12.81 16.33 5.73
C ASP A 84 13.23 15.05 5.00
N LEU A 85 14.08 15.21 3.99
CA LEU A 85 14.59 14.09 3.19
C LEU A 85 15.30 13.02 4.05
N SER A 86 15.98 13.43 5.12
CA SER A 86 16.62 12.52 6.08
C SER A 86 15.60 11.62 6.82
N THR A 87 14.40 12.11 7.03
CA THR A 87 13.32 11.38 7.71
C THR A 87 12.56 10.45 6.76
N MET A 88 12.62 10.70 5.45
CA MET A 88 11.90 9.91 4.44
C MET A 88 12.27 8.42 4.46
N GLY A 89 13.50 8.07 4.85
CA GLY A 89 13.90 6.66 5.01
C GLY A 89 13.06 5.89 6.04
N GLN A 90 12.43 6.59 6.98
CA GLN A 90 11.59 5.98 8.01
C GLN A 90 10.18 5.59 7.48
N LEU A 91 9.77 6.11 6.32
CA LEU A 91 8.46 5.77 5.72
C LEU A 91 8.31 4.28 5.45
N GLY A 92 9.41 3.57 5.17
CA GLY A 92 9.39 2.12 5.02
C GLY A 92 8.94 1.40 6.31
N PHE A 93 9.39 1.87 7.47
CA PHE A 93 8.96 1.32 8.77
C PHE A 93 7.50 1.64 9.05
N VAL A 94 7.06 2.88 8.76
CA VAL A 94 5.65 3.27 8.90
C VAL A 94 4.75 2.41 8.03
N ALA A 95 5.12 2.18 6.77
CA ALA A 95 4.39 1.31 5.87
C ALA A 95 4.33 -0.14 6.39
N GLY A 96 5.45 -0.68 6.89
CA GLY A 96 5.49 -2.00 7.49
C GLY A 96 4.58 -2.15 8.71
N LEU A 97 4.56 -1.17 9.60
CA LEU A 97 3.67 -1.14 10.76
C LEU A 97 2.19 -1.03 10.35
N ALA A 98 1.88 -0.21 9.34
CA ALA A 98 0.53 -0.07 8.83
C ALA A 98 0.00 -1.38 8.23
N VAL A 99 0.82 -2.07 7.44
CA VAL A 99 0.48 -3.40 6.89
C VAL A 99 0.29 -4.41 8.00
N GLN A 100 1.17 -4.46 8.99
CA GLN A 100 1.03 -5.34 10.14
C GLN A 100 -0.26 -5.08 10.91
N ALA A 101 -0.57 -3.83 11.20
CA ALA A 101 -1.81 -3.46 11.90
C ALA A 101 -3.05 -3.88 11.10
N SER A 102 -3.05 -3.67 9.79
CA SER A 102 -4.14 -4.06 8.89
C SER A 102 -4.34 -5.57 8.87
N ILE A 103 -3.26 -6.35 8.81
CA ILE A 103 -3.32 -7.81 8.85
C ILE A 103 -3.86 -8.28 10.21
N CYS A 104 -3.42 -7.68 11.32
CA CYS A 104 -3.94 -8.02 12.65
C CYS A 104 -5.44 -7.73 12.81
N LEU A 105 -5.95 -6.70 12.16
CA LEU A 105 -7.39 -6.40 12.15
C LEU A 105 -8.21 -7.42 11.34
N LEU A 106 -7.65 -7.92 10.23
CA LEU A 106 -8.32 -8.88 9.35
C LEU A 106 -8.22 -10.32 9.87
N TYR A 107 -7.11 -10.67 10.52
CA TYR A 107 -6.85 -12.01 11.06
C TYR A 107 -6.81 -11.93 12.58
N THR A 108 -7.87 -12.28 13.25
CA THR A 108 -7.96 -12.42 14.72
C THR A 108 -7.26 -13.69 15.23
N SER A 109 -6.24 -14.17 14.56
CA SER A 109 -5.51 -15.37 14.96
C SER A 109 -4.61 -15.05 16.16
N PRO A 110 -4.78 -15.68 17.32
CA PRO A 110 -3.87 -15.49 18.45
C PRO A 110 -2.46 -15.91 18.05
N SER A 111 -1.48 -15.06 18.37
CA SER A 111 -0.07 -15.38 18.11
C SER A 111 0.31 -16.72 18.74
N PRO A 112 1.07 -17.60 18.05
CA PRO A 112 1.59 -18.81 18.67
C PRO A 112 2.36 -18.56 19.97
N ARG A 113 2.91 -17.36 20.16
CA ARG A 113 3.58 -16.93 21.40
C ARG A 113 2.61 -16.70 22.56
N ASP A 114 1.35 -16.37 22.28
CA ASP A 114 0.35 -16.16 23.32
C ASP A 114 -0.18 -17.48 23.88
N ARG A 115 -0.08 -18.57 23.12
CA ARG A 115 -0.42 -19.93 23.57
C ARG A 115 0.51 -20.46 24.65
N THR A 116 1.74 -20.00 24.71
CA THR A 116 2.73 -20.49 25.70
C THR A 116 2.62 -19.82 27.06
N ARG A 117 1.96 -18.66 27.16
CA ARG A 117 1.75 -17.96 28.43
C ARG A 117 0.58 -18.49 29.25
N SER A 118 -0.36 -19.22 28.67
CA SER A 118 -1.52 -19.74 29.38
C SER A 118 -1.32 -21.13 30.01
N ARG A 119 -0.12 -21.69 29.93
CA ARG A 119 0.24 -23.00 30.53
C ARG A 119 1.29 -22.85 31.62
N MET A 120 1.06 -22.01 32.61
CA MET A 120 1.67 -22.24 33.91
C MET A 120 0.72 -23.17 34.70
N PRO A 121 1.14 -24.40 35.05
CA PRO A 121 0.38 -25.20 35.98
C PRO A 121 0.38 -24.44 37.32
N SER A 122 -0.81 -24.19 37.84
CA SER A 122 -1.01 -23.78 39.20
C SER A 122 -0.42 -24.91 40.06
N SER A 123 0.74 -24.67 40.64
CA SER A 123 1.25 -25.56 41.69
C SER A 123 0.39 -25.42 42.92
N ALA A 124 -0.23 -26.51 43.29
CA ALA A 124 -0.91 -26.68 44.54
C ALA A 124 0.05 -26.54 45.72
#